data_be3375767d33cef9f03c8b063019ac8f
#
_entry.id   be3375767d33cef9f03c8b063019ac8f
#
_cell.length_a   1.000
_cell.length_b   1.000
_cell.length_c   1.000
_cell.angle_alpha   90.00
_cell.angle_beta   90.00
_cell.angle_gamma   90.00
#
_symmetry.space_group_name_H-M   'P 1'
#
loop_
_entity.id
_entity.type
_entity.pdbx_description
1 polymer ?
#
loop_
_entity_poly.entity_id
_entity_poly.type
_entity_poly.pdbx_seq_one_letter_code
_entity_poly.pdbx_strand_id
1 'polypeptide(L)'
;KRHNFGGLRATHGVSVSHRSHGSTGQRQDPGKVFKGKKMAGHMGDRVRTMQNLEIIKTDLENELLYLKGSIPGSKNTEILVKKSVKVINKMTIDEKIAAAEEAKKSPDKKKK
;
A
#
# COMPACT_ATOMS: atom_id res chain seq x y z
N LYS A 1 -6.48 -17.46 -1.94
CA LYS A 1 -5.98 -16.27 -1.24
C LYS A 1 -6.79 -15.01 -1.51
N ARG A 2 -7.27 -14.83 -2.74
CA ARG A 2 -8.20 -13.73 -3.06
C ARG A 2 -9.42 -13.78 -2.13
N HIS A 3 -9.77 -12.64 -1.52
CA HIS A 3 -10.83 -12.49 -0.52
C HIS A 3 -10.62 -13.29 0.79
N ASN A 4 -9.40 -13.69 1.10
CA ASN A 4 -9.03 -14.43 2.31
C ASN A 4 -9.73 -15.81 2.45
N PHE A 5 -10.05 -16.45 1.35
CA PHE A 5 -10.54 -17.82 1.40
C PHE A 5 -9.45 -18.80 1.86
N GLY A 6 -9.73 -19.54 2.93
CA GLY A 6 -8.82 -20.54 3.48
C GLY A 6 -8.77 -21.82 2.65
N GLY A 7 -9.90 -22.21 2.09
CA GLY A 7 -10.09 -23.49 1.39
C GLY A 7 -10.33 -24.66 2.32
N LEU A 8 -10.72 -25.79 1.75
CA LEU A 8 -10.86 -27.04 2.46
C LEU A 8 -9.48 -27.64 2.81
N ARG A 9 -9.48 -28.62 3.71
CA ARG A 9 -8.25 -29.34 4.09
C ARG A 9 -7.65 -30.08 2.89
N ALA A 10 -6.34 -30.32 2.95
CA ALA A 10 -5.63 -31.14 1.96
C ALA A 10 -5.66 -32.64 2.28
N THR A 11 -6.02 -33.04 3.53
CA THR A 11 -5.98 -34.39 4.07
C THR A 11 -7.21 -34.69 4.92
N HIS A 12 -7.24 -35.83 5.62
CA HIS A 12 -8.32 -36.23 6.55
C HIS A 12 -9.69 -36.42 5.90
N GLY A 13 -9.77 -37.30 4.90
CA GLY A 13 -11.01 -37.70 4.28
C GLY A 13 -11.60 -36.71 3.27
N VAL A 14 -10.90 -35.65 2.97
CA VAL A 14 -11.22 -34.78 1.84
C VAL A 14 -10.79 -35.47 0.56
N SER A 15 -11.73 -36.10 -0.15
CA SER A 15 -11.44 -36.85 -1.38
C SER A 15 -10.92 -35.92 -2.49
N VAL A 16 -11.63 -35.79 -3.59
CA VAL A 16 -11.20 -34.97 -4.74
C VAL A 16 -11.28 -33.46 -4.54
N SER A 17 -11.80 -32.99 -3.39
CA SER A 17 -12.07 -31.57 -3.11
C SER A 17 -10.96 -30.88 -2.33
N HIS A 18 -9.73 -31.39 -2.39
CA HIS A 18 -8.58 -30.79 -1.71
C HIS A 18 -8.44 -29.29 -2.01
N ARG A 19 -8.37 -28.47 -0.96
CA ARG A 19 -8.21 -27.01 -1.04
C ARG A 19 -9.29 -26.27 -1.83
N SER A 20 -10.43 -26.89 -2.13
CA SER A 20 -11.56 -26.26 -2.80
C SER A 20 -12.23 -25.21 -1.92
N HIS A 21 -13.02 -24.33 -2.52
CA HIS A 21 -13.62 -23.20 -1.81
C HIS A 21 -14.80 -23.56 -0.92
N GLY A 22 -15.48 -24.66 -1.17
CA GLY A 22 -16.69 -25.05 -0.49
C GLY A 22 -17.96 -24.53 -1.17
N SER A 23 -19.03 -24.40 -0.41
CA SER A 23 -20.34 -24.00 -0.92
C SER A 23 -20.36 -22.56 -1.45
N THR A 24 -21.11 -22.35 -2.52
CA THR A 24 -21.34 -21.02 -3.12
C THR A 24 -22.71 -20.45 -2.80
N GLY A 25 -23.59 -21.21 -2.19
CA GLY A 25 -24.93 -20.76 -1.83
C GLY A 25 -25.80 -21.87 -1.26
N GLN A 26 -27.06 -21.55 -1.06
CA GLN A 26 -28.10 -22.47 -0.58
C GLN A 26 -28.54 -23.41 -1.71
N ARG A 27 -29.47 -24.32 -1.39
CA ARG A 27 -29.97 -25.33 -2.30
C ARG A 27 -30.98 -24.77 -3.34
N GLN A 28 -32.18 -25.41 -3.47
CA GLN A 28 -33.20 -25.01 -4.42
C GLN A 28 -33.80 -23.63 -4.14
N ASP A 29 -33.74 -23.14 -2.94
CA ASP A 29 -34.14 -21.79 -2.55
C ASP A 29 -32.92 -21.05 -1.98
N PRO A 30 -32.40 -20.03 -2.68
CA PRO A 30 -32.88 -19.34 -3.89
C PRO A 30 -32.53 -20.01 -5.22
N GLY A 31 -31.84 -21.17 -5.25
CA GLY A 31 -31.46 -21.89 -6.47
C GLY A 31 -30.52 -21.16 -7.43
N LYS A 32 -29.85 -20.14 -6.94
CA LYS A 32 -28.92 -19.31 -7.68
C LYS A 32 -27.73 -18.86 -6.80
N VAL A 33 -26.64 -18.52 -7.42
CA VAL A 33 -25.57 -17.79 -6.75
C VAL A 33 -25.84 -16.30 -6.89
N PHE A 34 -25.83 -15.56 -5.80
CA PHE A 34 -26.09 -14.12 -5.81
C PHE A 34 -25.04 -13.36 -6.62
N LYS A 35 -25.49 -12.33 -7.33
CA LYS A 35 -24.59 -11.39 -8.02
C LYS A 35 -23.66 -10.72 -7.01
N GLY A 36 -22.41 -10.49 -7.40
CA GLY A 36 -21.41 -9.90 -6.51
C GLY A 36 -20.81 -10.85 -5.48
N LYS A 37 -21.19 -12.14 -5.48
CA LYS A 37 -20.58 -13.15 -4.61
C LYS A 37 -19.07 -13.20 -4.83
N LYS A 38 -18.32 -13.03 -3.74
CA LYS A 38 -16.85 -13.13 -3.78
C LYS A 38 -16.43 -14.54 -4.15
N MET A 39 -15.65 -14.68 -5.19
CA MET A 39 -15.13 -15.95 -5.67
C MET A 39 -13.64 -15.90 -5.91
N ALA A 40 -13.04 -17.06 -6.10
CA ALA A 40 -11.66 -17.17 -6.53
C ALA A 40 -11.43 -16.48 -7.88
N GLY A 41 -10.22 -16.14 -8.15
CA GLY A 41 -9.82 -15.51 -9.39
C GLY A 41 -8.44 -14.88 -9.24
N HIS A 42 -8.04 -14.10 -10.23
CA HIS A 42 -6.77 -13.40 -10.24
C HIS A 42 -6.62 -12.51 -9.01
N MET A 43 -5.47 -12.60 -8.35
CA MET A 43 -5.11 -11.79 -7.20
C MET A 43 -4.01 -10.81 -7.61
N GLY A 44 -4.18 -9.55 -7.26
CA GLY A 44 -3.28 -8.48 -7.67
C GLY A 44 -3.80 -7.72 -8.89
N ASP A 45 -2.91 -7.10 -9.64
CA ASP A 45 -3.18 -6.28 -10.83
C ASP A 45 -4.29 -5.24 -10.59
N ARG A 46 -4.12 -4.48 -9.51
CA ARG A 46 -5.05 -3.42 -9.10
C ARG A 46 -4.28 -2.18 -8.72
N VAL A 47 -4.83 -1.04 -9.06
CA VAL A 47 -4.29 0.24 -8.60
C VAL A 47 -4.25 0.27 -7.07
N ARG A 48 -3.07 0.55 -6.53
CA ARG A 48 -2.83 0.69 -5.09
C ARG A 48 -2.27 2.06 -4.81
N THR A 49 -2.71 2.64 -3.71
CA THR A 49 -2.27 3.97 -3.28
C THR A 49 -1.54 3.86 -1.95
N MET A 50 -0.31 4.36 -1.92
CA MET A 50 0.40 4.61 -0.68
C MET A 50 0.21 6.06 -0.29
N GLN A 51 -0.13 6.31 0.97
CA GLN A 51 -0.41 7.66 1.48
C GLN A 51 0.71 8.12 2.42
N ASN A 52 0.92 9.44 2.48
CA ASN A 52 1.81 10.10 3.43
C ASN A 52 3.27 9.62 3.38
N LEU A 53 3.78 9.34 2.18
CA LEU A 53 5.20 9.10 1.99
C LEU A 53 5.98 10.41 2.16
N GLU A 54 7.08 10.33 2.89
CA GLU A 54 7.96 11.49 3.10
C GLU A 54 8.97 11.62 1.97
N ILE A 55 9.16 12.83 1.49
CA ILE A 55 10.19 13.16 0.52
C ILE A 55 11.49 13.40 1.28
N ILE A 56 12.54 12.68 0.91
CA ILE A 56 13.88 12.87 1.47
C ILE A 56 14.53 14.07 0.80
N LYS A 57 14.65 14.02 -0.52
CA LYS A 57 15.33 15.00 -1.35
C LYS A 57 14.68 15.08 -2.74
N THR A 58 14.76 16.23 -3.36
CA THR A 58 14.44 16.43 -4.78
C THR A 58 15.70 16.85 -5.53
N ASP A 59 15.96 16.24 -6.65
CA ASP A 59 17.05 16.58 -7.56
C ASP A 59 16.43 17.05 -8.88
N LEU A 60 16.49 18.34 -9.12
CA LEU A 60 15.90 18.96 -10.31
C LEU A 60 16.78 18.78 -11.56
N GLU A 61 18.08 18.60 -11.39
CA GLU A 61 19.00 18.44 -12.52
C GLU A 61 18.84 17.09 -13.19
N ASN A 62 18.63 16.05 -12.38
CA ASN A 62 18.44 14.68 -12.87
C ASN A 62 16.96 14.25 -12.89
N GLU A 63 16.03 15.15 -12.57
CA GLU A 63 14.59 14.87 -12.48
C GLU A 63 14.24 13.71 -11.53
N LEU A 64 14.95 13.61 -10.40
CA LEU A 64 14.79 12.53 -9.43
C LEU A 64 14.07 12.99 -8.17
N LEU A 65 13.15 12.14 -7.70
CA LEU A 65 12.44 12.30 -6.44
C LEU A 65 12.78 11.13 -5.50
N TYR A 66 13.44 11.44 -4.38
CA TYR A 66 13.82 10.45 -3.37
C TYR A 66 12.74 10.35 -2.30
N LEU A 67 12.13 9.18 -2.16
CA LEU A 67 11.05 8.91 -1.22
C LEU A 67 11.50 7.93 -0.12
N LYS A 68 11.05 8.17 1.09
CA LYS A 68 11.22 7.23 2.20
C LYS A 68 10.08 6.24 2.22
N GLY A 69 10.37 4.98 1.90
CA GLY A 69 9.39 3.90 1.93
C GLY A 69 9.24 3.19 0.60
N SER A 70 8.27 2.29 0.55
CA SER A 70 7.99 1.49 -0.63
C SER A 70 6.89 2.13 -1.49
N ILE A 71 7.00 1.90 -2.78
CA ILE A 71 6.02 2.32 -3.78
C ILE A 71 5.41 1.06 -4.40
N PRO A 72 4.08 0.99 -4.56
CA PRO A 72 3.46 -0.16 -5.20
C PRO A 72 3.78 -0.20 -6.71
N GLY A 73 3.94 -1.40 -7.21
CA GLY A 73 4.24 -1.67 -8.62
C GLY A 73 5.60 -2.34 -8.84
N SER A 74 5.88 -2.67 -10.08
CA SER A 74 7.17 -3.22 -10.51
C SER A 74 8.16 -2.09 -10.80
N LYS A 75 9.44 -2.45 -11.01
CA LYS A 75 10.43 -1.49 -11.49
C LYS A 75 10.02 -0.93 -12.86
N ASN A 76 10.34 0.32 -13.10
CA ASN A 76 10.04 1.05 -14.34
C ASN A 76 8.53 1.13 -14.69
N THR A 77 7.68 1.18 -13.68
CA THR A 77 6.25 1.38 -13.85
C THR A 77 5.91 2.86 -13.67
N GLU A 78 4.99 3.36 -14.46
CA GLU A 78 4.45 4.71 -14.30
C GLU A 78 3.70 4.86 -12.99
N ILE A 79 3.91 5.97 -12.31
CA ILE A 79 3.36 6.27 -10.99
C ILE A 79 2.73 7.64 -11.01
N LEU A 80 1.53 7.74 -10.45
CA LEU A 80 0.84 9.01 -10.25
C LEU A 80 1.14 9.54 -8.85
N VAL A 81 1.92 10.61 -8.78
CA VAL A 81 2.22 11.31 -7.53
C VAL A 81 1.23 12.44 -7.32
N LYS A 82 0.60 12.49 -6.15
CA LYS A 82 -0.34 13.53 -5.74
C LYS A 82 0.08 14.14 -4.41
N LYS A 83 -0.29 15.40 -4.19
CA LYS A 83 -0.10 16.04 -2.88
C LYS A 83 -0.84 15.27 -1.79
N SER A 84 -0.23 15.15 -0.62
CA SER A 84 -0.86 14.51 0.54
C SER A 84 -2.08 15.31 0.98
N VAL A 85 -3.15 14.59 1.34
CA VAL A 85 -4.41 15.18 1.83
C VAL A 85 -4.45 15.18 3.36
N LYS A 86 -3.87 14.17 4.03
CA LYS A 86 -4.00 13.99 5.48
C LYS A 86 -2.94 14.73 6.28
N VAL A 87 -1.68 14.49 5.96
CA VAL A 87 -0.55 15.14 6.64
C VAL A 87 0.24 15.92 5.60
N ILE A 88 0.28 17.24 5.76
CA ILE A 88 0.97 18.11 4.83
C ILE A 88 2.29 18.55 5.48
N ASN A 89 3.38 17.95 5.07
CA ASN A 89 4.73 18.42 5.36
C ASN A 89 5.17 19.35 4.24
N LYS A 90 5.60 20.56 4.60
CA LYS A 90 6.05 21.58 3.63
C LYS A 90 7.53 21.46 3.29
N MET A 91 8.30 20.75 4.11
CA MET A 91 9.76 20.62 3.99
C MET A 91 10.15 19.17 3.76
N THR A 92 11.17 18.95 2.98
CA THR A 92 11.81 17.63 2.80
C THR A 92 12.52 17.19 4.08
N ILE A 93 12.93 15.95 4.17
CA ILE A 93 13.68 15.46 5.34
C ILE A 93 15.02 16.14 5.43
N ASP A 94 15.72 16.29 4.33
CA ASP A 94 17.04 16.95 4.28
C ASP A 94 16.96 18.42 4.72
N GLU A 95 15.95 19.15 4.29
CA GLU A 95 15.70 20.52 4.72
C GLU A 95 15.40 20.61 6.23
N LYS A 96 14.66 19.65 6.79
CA LYS A 96 14.40 19.58 8.23
C LYS A 96 15.68 19.32 9.03
N ILE A 97 16.55 18.44 8.53
CA ILE A 97 17.82 18.12 9.18
C ILE A 97 18.73 19.37 9.14
N ALA A 98 18.85 20.00 7.99
CA ALA A 98 19.65 21.22 7.83
C ALA A 98 19.17 22.36 8.77
N ALA A 99 17.87 22.60 8.83
CA ALA A 99 17.28 23.58 9.73
C ALA A 99 17.52 23.27 11.22
N ALA A 100 17.49 21.98 11.58
CA ALA A 100 17.78 21.54 12.95
C ALA A 100 19.26 21.68 13.33
N GLU A 101 20.18 21.51 12.39
CA GLU A 101 21.60 21.72 12.58
C GLU A 101 21.95 23.20 12.70
N GLU A 102 21.35 24.06 11.89
CA GLU A 102 21.48 25.51 12.00
C GLU A 102 20.96 26.05 13.34
N ALA A 103 19.82 25.54 13.79
CA ALA A 103 19.26 25.88 15.10
C ALA A 103 20.18 25.48 16.27
N LYS A 104 20.93 24.38 16.13
CA LYS A 104 21.93 23.93 17.13
C LYS A 104 23.20 24.78 17.10
N LYS A 105 23.59 25.31 15.96
CA LYS A 105 24.78 26.16 15.79
C LYS A 105 24.56 27.59 16.30
N SER A 106 23.34 28.02 16.54
CA SER A 106 22.98 29.36 17.05
C SER A 106 22.35 29.34 18.46
N PRO A 107 23.02 28.83 19.52
CA PRO A 107 22.45 28.81 20.86
C PRO A 107 22.58 30.12 21.64
N ASP A 108 23.24 31.18 21.11
CA ASP A 108 23.76 32.27 21.97
C ASP A 108 23.28 33.70 21.59
N LYS A 109 22.04 33.88 21.11
CA LYS A 109 21.50 35.22 20.88
C LYS A 109 20.14 35.53 21.55
N LYS A 110 19.79 34.84 22.61
CA LYS A 110 18.60 35.21 23.42
C LYS A 110 18.88 35.17 24.92
N LYS A 111 19.92 35.89 25.38
CA LYS A 111 20.02 36.38 26.76
C LYS A 111 20.71 37.76 26.72
N LYS A 112 19.94 38.78 26.50
CA LYS A 112 20.15 40.13 27.01
C LYS A 112 18.81 40.80 27.14
#